data_4fd516c494fb56262f0847451065d3b7
#
_entry.id   4fd516c494fb56262f0847451065d3b7
#
_cell.length_a   1.000
_cell.length_b   1.000
_cell.length_c   1.000
_cell.angle_alpha   90.00
_cell.angle_beta   90.00
_cell.angle_gamma   90.00
#
_symmetry.space_group_name_H-M   'P 1'
#
loop_
_entity.id
_entity.type
_entity.pdbx_description
1 polymer ?
#
loop_
_entity_poly.entity_id
_entity_poly.type
_entity_poly.pdbx_seq_one_letter_code
_entity_poly.pdbx_strand_id
1 'polypeptide(L)'
;MLDEMQEMARDKKSIPEFLSFVENYGDTLEEMRQEQKKQQVKEEPGVSLMTMHASKGLEFPVVFVPTLNEDIVPYRKAVQEGNLEEERRMLYVAMTRAKTYLHLSFVKERFHKEAEPSPLLYEISPALKNKINKKRGR
;
A
#
# COMPACT_ATOMS: atom_id res chain seq x y z
N MET A 1 0.04 -13.16 0.80
CA MET A 1 -0.84 -13.94 -0.11
C MET A 1 -1.70 -14.96 0.64
N LEU A 2 -1.11 -15.94 1.39
CA LEU A 2 -1.92 -16.94 2.12
C LEU A 2 -2.78 -16.30 3.22
N ASP A 3 -2.23 -15.38 4.00
CA ASP A 3 -2.95 -14.65 5.07
C ASP A 3 -4.10 -13.78 4.50
N GLU A 4 -3.93 -13.22 3.31
CA GLU A 4 -4.96 -12.44 2.62
C GLU A 4 -6.12 -13.32 2.15
N MET A 5 -5.81 -14.50 1.59
CA MET A 5 -6.83 -15.47 1.20
C MET A 5 -7.61 -16.00 2.40
N GLN A 6 -6.93 -16.23 3.53
CA GLN A 6 -7.60 -16.65 4.77
C GLN A 6 -8.55 -15.57 5.30
N GLU A 7 -8.16 -14.30 5.23
CA GLU A 7 -9.02 -13.20 5.67
C GLU A 7 -10.24 -13.06 4.76
N MET A 8 -10.06 -13.14 3.44
CA MET A 8 -11.16 -13.09 2.47
C MET A 8 -12.12 -14.28 2.60
N ALA A 9 -11.61 -15.44 3.04
CA ALA A 9 -12.42 -16.64 3.27
C ALA A 9 -13.16 -16.65 4.62
N ARG A 10 -12.75 -15.82 5.57
CA ARG A 10 -13.24 -15.86 6.97
C ARG A 10 -14.76 -15.71 7.11
N ASP A 11 -15.35 -14.84 6.30
CA ASP A 11 -16.79 -14.55 6.35
C ASP A 11 -17.61 -15.44 5.40
N LYS A 12 -16.98 -16.40 4.72
CA LYS A 12 -17.65 -17.30 3.78
C LYS A 12 -18.01 -18.60 4.46
N LYS A 13 -19.25 -19.03 4.27
CA LYS A 13 -19.82 -20.23 4.94
C LYS A 13 -19.39 -21.56 4.32
N SER A 14 -18.88 -21.54 3.08
CA SER A 14 -18.47 -22.72 2.36
C SER A 14 -17.41 -22.42 1.28
N ILE A 15 -16.67 -23.47 0.87
CA ILE A 15 -15.69 -23.38 -0.23
C ILE A 15 -16.35 -22.95 -1.56
N PRO A 16 -17.50 -23.49 -1.98
CA PRO A 16 -18.18 -23.02 -3.20
C PRO A 16 -18.53 -21.53 -3.14
N GLU A 17 -19.01 -21.03 -2.00
CA GLU A 17 -19.31 -19.60 -1.81
C GLU A 17 -18.06 -18.73 -1.93
N PHE A 18 -16.94 -19.19 -1.39
CA PHE A 18 -15.66 -18.49 -1.52
C PHE A 18 -15.17 -18.47 -2.97
N LEU A 19 -15.27 -19.58 -3.69
CA LEU A 19 -14.88 -19.65 -5.11
C LEU A 19 -15.73 -18.71 -5.97
N SER A 20 -17.05 -18.72 -5.80
CA SER A 20 -17.93 -17.79 -6.50
C SER A 20 -17.63 -16.33 -6.18
N PHE A 21 -17.25 -16.04 -4.93
CA PHE A 21 -16.80 -14.69 -4.55
C PHE A 21 -15.54 -14.29 -5.29
N VAL A 22 -14.53 -15.18 -5.38
CA VAL A 22 -13.27 -14.90 -6.07
C VAL A 22 -13.48 -14.71 -7.57
N GLU A 23 -14.32 -15.53 -8.21
CA GLU A 23 -14.69 -15.40 -9.62
C GLU A 23 -15.36 -14.04 -9.89
N ASN A 24 -16.40 -13.70 -9.14
CA ASN A 24 -17.09 -12.41 -9.28
C ASN A 24 -16.16 -11.21 -9.00
N TYR A 25 -15.23 -11.35 -8.05
CA TYR A 25 -14.26 -10.31 -7.75
C TYR A 25 -13.27 -10.08 -8.89
N GLY A 26 -12.87 -11.16 -9.59
CA GLY A 26 -12.05 -11.09 -10.80
C GLY A 26 -12.74 -10.32 -11.92
N ASP A 27 -13.98 -10.65 -12.21
CA ASP A 27 -14.80 -9.99 -13.23
C ASP A 27 -15.01 -8.50 -12.91
N THR A 28 -15.32 -8.18 -11.65
CA THR A 28 -15.47 -6.78 -11.19
C THR A 28 -14.17 -5.98 -11.36
N LEU A 29 -13.01 -6.59 -11.08
CA LEU A 29 -11.72 -5.93 -11.30
C LEU A 29 -11.41 -5.68 -12.78
N GLU A 30 -11.79 -6.60 -13.66
CA GLU A 30 -11.61 -6.42 -15.10
C GLU A 30 -12.54 -5.34 -15.65
N GLU A 31 -13.79 -5.30 -15.22
CA GLU A 31 -14.74 -4.24 -15.54
C GLU A 31 -14.23 -2.87 -15.09
N MET A 32 -13.78 -2.76 -13.84
CA MET A 32 -13.19 -1.52 -13.31
C MET A 32 -11.95 -1.08 -14.12
N ARG A 33 -11.09 -2.01 -14.53
CA ARG A 33 -9.92 -1.71 -15.37
C ARG A 33 -10.33 -1.21 -16.77
N GLN A 34 -11.36 -1.79 -17.35
CA GLN A 34 -11.87 -1.35 -18.65
C GLN A 34 -12.53 0.02 -18.56
N GLU A 35 -13.28 0.30 -17.51
CA GLU A 35 -13.85 1.62 -17.24
C GLU A 35 -12.80 2.68 -17.03
N GLN A 36 -11.75 2.39 -16.24
CA GLN A 36 -10.61 3.30 -16.06
C GLN A 36 -9.89 3.61 -17.37
N LYS A 37 -9.75 2.63 -18.28
CA LYS A 37 -9.17 2.88 -19.62
C LYS A 37 -10.07 3.76 -20.50
N LYS A 38 -11.38 3.68 -20.35
CA LYS A 38 -12.34 4.53 -21.06
C LYS A 38 -12.44 5.94 -20.48
N GLN A 39 -12.18 6.10 -19.18
CA GLN A 39 -12.25 7.39 -18.46
C GLN A 39 -10.99 8.25 -18.58
N GLN A 40 -9.88 7.76 -19.17
CA GLN A 40 -8.67 8.56 -19.38
C GLN A 40 -8.86 9.83 -20.27
N VAL A 41 -10.08 10.17 -20.63
CA VAL A 41 -10.42 11.33 -21.50
C VAL A 41 -11.14 12.46 -20.76
N LYS A 42 -11.49 12.31 -19.47
CA LYS A 42 -12.09 13.41 -18.69
C LYS A 42 -11.29 13.63 -17.42
N GLU A 43 -10.65 14.78 -17.31
CA GLU A 43 -10.08 15.33 -16.07
C GLU A 43 -11.23 15.68 -15.09
N GLU A 44 -11.88 14.69 -14.52
CA GLU A 44 -12.79 14.94 -13.40
C GLU A 44 -11.98 15.02 -12.10
N PRO A 45 -12.28 16.00 -11.24
CA PRO A 45 -11.65 16.08 -9.94
C PRO A 45 -11.97 14.83 -9.11
N GLY A 46 -10.96 14.10 -8.69
CA GLY A 46 -11.14 12.85 -7.99
C GLY A 46 -9.87 12.37 -7.29
N VAL A 47 -9.95 11.21 -6.63
CA VAL A 47 -8.81 10.54 -6.01
C VAL A 47 -8.29 9.46 -6.96
N SER A 48 -7.01 9.57 -7.32
CA SER A 48 -6.32 8.58 -8.14
C SER A 48 -5.67 7.53 -7.25
N LEU A 49 -5.96 6.26 -7.48
CA LEU A 49 -5.31 5.12 -6.84
C LEU A 49 -4.34 4.47 -7.82
N MET A 50 -3.08 4.36 -7.43
CA MET A 50 -2.04 3.82 -8.30
C MET A 50 -0.89 3.19 -7.51
N THR A 51 -0.06 2.40 -8.19
CA THR A 51 1.19 1.92 -7.59
C THR A 51 2.24 3.03 -7.55
N MET A 52 3.25 2.89 -6.66
CA MET A 52 4.37 3.82 -6.61
C MET A 52 5.12 3.90 -7.96
N HIS A 53 5.26 2.80 -8.68
CA HIS A 53 5.83 2.78 -10.03
C HIS A 53 5.00 3.59 -11.03
N ALA A 54 3.68 3.43 -11.02
CA ALA A 54 2.78 4.12 -11.95
C ALA A 54 2.74 5.64 -11.69
N SER A 55 3.14 6.09 -10.50
CA SER A 55 3.18 7.51 -10.14
C SER A 55 4.36 8.27 -10.75
N LYS A 56 5.32 7.57 -11.35
CA LYS A 56 6.52 8.20 -11.95
C LYS A 56 6.12 9.20 -13.05
N GLY A 57 6.60 10.42 -12.91
CA GLY A 57 6.32 11.51 -13.88
C GLY A 57 5.02 12.28 -13.61
N LEU A 58 4.18 11.80 -12.67
CA LEU A 58 2.96 12.50 -12.26
C LEU A 58 3.23 13.37 -11.03
N GLU A 59 2.35 14.34 -10.78
CA GLU A 59 2.42 15.19 -9.59
C GLU A 59 1.01 15.52 -9.11
N PHE A 60 0.81 15.55 -7.78
CA PHE A 60 -0.49 15.75 -7.15
C PHE A 60 -0.38 16.79 -6.03
N PRO A 61 -1.41 17.61 -5.81
CA PRO A 61 -1.45 18.53 -4.65
C PRO A 61 -1.28 17.80 -3.32
N VAL A 62 -1.91 16.65 -3.17
CA VAL A 62 -1.88 15.82 -1.96
C VAL A 62 -1.57 14.38 -2.33
N VAL A 63 -0.64 13.76 -1.62
CA VAL A 63 -0.28 12.34 -1.79
C VAL A 63 -0.40 11.62 -0.46
N PHE A 64 -1.07 10.48 -0.47
CA PHE A 64 -1.13 9.52 0.62
C PHE A 64 -0.32 8.29 0.25
N VAL A 65 0.66 7.91 1.07
CA VAL A 65 1.39 6.65 0.97
C VAL A 65 1.03 5.80 2.19
N PRO A 66 0.02 4.93 2.07
CA PRO A 66 -0.42 4.08 3.17
C PRO A 66 0.44 2.84 3.32
N THR A 67 0.26 2.16 4.46
CA THR A 67 0.81 0.82 4.74
C THR A 67 2.34 0.77 4.63
N LEU A 68 3.01 1.80 5.15
CA LEU A 68 4.47 1.81 5.28
C LEU A 68 4.88 0.93 6.47
N ASN A 69 4.72 -0.37 6.28
CA ASN A 69 5.07 -1.39 7.26
C ASN A 69 6.26 -2.23 6.78
N GLU A 70 6.99 -2.80 7.74
CA GLU A 70 8.00 -3.80 7.47
C GLU A 70 7.44 -4.95 6.63
N ASP A 71 8.24 -5.53 5.75
CA ASP A 71 7.86 -6.58 4.80
C ASP A 71 6.92 -6.15 3.64
N ILE A 72 6.41 -4.92 3.67
CA ILE A 72 5.56 -4.35 2.62
C ILE A 72 6.32 -3.26 1.86
N VAL A 73 6.85 -2.27 2.58
CA VAL A 73 7.75 -1.24 2.06
C VAL A 73 8.85 -1.05 3.11
N PRO A 74 10.06 -1.59 2.89
CA PRO A 74 10.50 -2.33 1.71
C PRO A 74 9.86 -3.73 1.60
N TYR A 75 9.69 -4.21 0.35
CA TYR A 75 9.16 -5.54 0.12
C TYR A 75 10.15 -6.62 0.58
N ARG A 76 9.69 -7.57 1.41
CA ARG A 76 10.52 -8.60 2.04
C ARG A 76 11.44 -9.32 1.04
N LYS A 77 10.90 -9.74 -0.10
CA LYS A 77 11.67 -10.48 -1.10
C LYS A 77 12.75 -9.61 -1.73
N ALA A 78 12.45 -8.35 -2.03
CA ALA A 78 13.44 -7.42 -2.57
C ALA A 78 14.61 -7.20 -1.60
N VAL A 79 14.34 -7.11 -0.29
CA VAL A 79 15.39 -7.01 0.74
C VAL A 79 16.26 -8.27 0.78
N GLN A 80 15.66 -9.46 0.70
CA GLN A 80 16.38 -10.74 0.67
C GLN A 80 17.27 -10.88 -0.58
N GLU A 81 16.85 -10.31 -1.70
CA GLU A 81 17.60 -10.28 -2.95
C GLU A 81 18.65 -9.15 -3.02
N GLY A 82 18.81 -8.35 -1.96
CA GLY A 82 19.75 -7.23 -1.90
C GLY A 82 19.28 -5.95 -2.59
N ASN A 83 18.00 -5.84 -2.96
CA ASN A 83 17.42 -4.73 -3.73
C ASN A 83 16.83 -3.62 -2.84
N LEU A 84 17.32 -3.46 -1.59
CA LEU A 84 16.81 -2.45 -0.66
C LEU A 84 16.92 -1.01 -1.21
N GLU A 85 17.97 -0.71 -1.97
CA GLU A 85 18.17 0.61 -2.57
C GLU A 85 17.07 0.96 -3.58
N GLU A 86 16.59 -0.02 -4.32
CA GLU A 86 15.49 0.19 -5.27
C GLU A 86 14.17 0.46 -4.55
N GLU A 87 13.90 -0.24 -3.45
CA GLU A 87 12.74 0.00 -2.59
C GLU A 87 12.79 1.42 -1.99
N ARG A 88 13.99 1.87 -1.56
CA ARG A 88 14.21 3.24 -1.07
C ARG A 88 13.95 4.28 -2.16
N ARG A 89 14.46 4.05 -3.37
CA ARG A 89 14.22 4.93 -4.52
C ARG A 89 12.74 5.01 -4.87
N MET A 90 12.05 3.87 -4.84
CA MET A 90 10.63 3.79 -5.14
C MET A 90 9.79 4.59 -4.13
N LEU A 91 10.07 4.46 -2.84
CA LEU A 91 9.45 5.29 -1.80
C LEU A 91 9.76 6.77 -2.02
N TYR A 92 11.02 7.13 -2.31
CA TYR A 92 11.40 8.51 -2.61
C TYR A 92 10.61 9.07 -3.80
N VAL A 93 10.48 8.31 -4.89
CA VAL A 93 9.67 8.72 -6.06
C VAL A 93 8.23 8.99 -5.64
N ALA A 94 7.60 8.09 -4.88
CA ALA A 94 6.23 8.28 -4.42
C ALA A 94 6.08 9.55 -3.56
N MET A 95 7.02 9.79 -2.64
CA MET A 95 7.01 10.98 -1.78
C MET A 95 7.15 12.28 -2.59
N THR A 96 8.01 12.29 -3.60
CA THR A 96 8.25 13.46 -4.44
C THR A 96 7.12 13.76 -5.42
N ARG A 97 6.08 12.94 -5.47
CA ARG A 97 4.85 13.24 -6.24
C ARG A 97 3.97 14.28 -5.56
N ALA A 98 4.18 14.54 -4.27
CA ALA A 98 3.42 15.52 -3.52
C ALA A 98 3.92 16.97 -3.78
N LYS A 99 3.02 17.82 -4.28
CA LYS A 99 3.30 19.26 -4.46
C LYS A 99 3.19 20.03 -3.14
N THR A 100 2.16 19.71 -2.35
CA THR A 100 1.82 20.51 -1.15
C THR A 100 1.79 19.67 0.11
N TYR A 101 1.07 18.55 0.10
CA TYR A 101 0.89 17.72 1.28
C TYR A 101 1.26 16.25 1.00
N LEU A 102 2.09 15.70 1.88
CA LEU A 102 2.47 14.30 1.90
C LEU A 102 2.02 13.65 3.20
N HIS A 103 1.23 12.60 3.10
CA HIS A 103 0.77 11.80 4.23
C HIS A 103 1.39 10.40 4.15
N LEU A 104 2.23 10.07 5.13
CA LEU A 104 2.82 8.75 5.29
C LEU A 104 2.13 8.04 6.47
N SER A 105 1.65 6.83 6.26
CA SER A 105 0.98 6.09 7.33
C SER A 105 1.36 4.62 7.35
N PHE A 106 1.27 4.03 8.54
CA PHE A 106 1.44 2.60 8.77
C PHE A 106 0.33 2.10 9.70
N VAL A 107 0.08 0.79 9.67
CA VAL A 107 -0.86 0.12 10.57
C VAL A 107 -0.12 -0.56 11.72
N LYS A 108 -0.75 -0.64 12.89
CA LYS A 108 -0.20 -1.33 14.07
C LYS A 108 -0.49 -2.82 14.06
N GLU A 109 -1.52 -3.21 13.35
CA GLU A 109 -2.00 -4.57 13.28
C GLU A 109 -2.45 -4.88 11.85
N ARG A 110 -2.13 -6.09 11.38
CA ARG A 110 -2.56 -6.62 10.09
C ARG A 110 -2.86 -8.11 10.23
N PHE A 111 -4.05 -8.54 9.80
CA PHE A 111 -4.52 -9.93 9.91
C PHE A 111 -4.41 -10.46 11.35
N HIS A 112 -4.81 -9.64 12.34
CA HIS A 112 -4.74 -9.95 13.78
C HIS A 112 -3.32 -10.27 14.30
N LYS A 113 -2.30 -9.78 13.60
CA LYS A 113 -0.91 -9.84 14.03
C LYS A 113 -0.35 -8.43 14.16
N GLU A 114 0.49 -8.21 15.17
CA GLU A 114 1.19 -6.94 15.32
C GLU A 114 2.06 -6.66 14.09
N ALA A 115 2.02 -5.44 13.58
CA ALA A 115 2.73 -5.02 12.39
C ALA A 115 3.69 -3.88 12.73
N GLU A 116 4.96 -4.05 12.34
CA GLU A 116 6.00 -3.05 12.56
C GLU A 116 5.99 -1.97 11.50
N PRO A 117 6.29 -0.71 11.87
CA PRO A 117 6.53 0.35 10.90
C PRO A 117 7.71 0.03 9.99
N SER A 118 7.65 0.51 8.77
CA SER A 118 8.75 0.43 7.83
C SER A 118 10.05 1.00 8.40
N PRO A 119 11.19 0.29 8.28
CA PRO A 119 12.49 0.83 8.66
C PRO A 119 12.85 2.10 7.87
N LEU A 120 12.36 2.24 6.63
CA LEU A 120 12.58 3.44 5.80
C LEU A 120 11.96 4.70 6.41
N LEU A 121 10.87 4.59 7.20
CA LEU A 121 10.33 5.73 7.93
C LEU A 121 11.30 6.32 8.94
N TYR A 122 12.13 5.50 9.55
CA TYR A 122 13.15 5.95 10.51
C TYR A 122 14.34 6.63 9.83
N GLU A 123 14.61 6.29 8.56
CA GLU A 123 15.62 6.98 7.75
C GLU A 123 15.14 8.40 7.39
N ILE A 124 13.85 8.54 7.05
CA ILE A 124 13.24 9.85 6.73
C ILE A 124 13.21 10.76 7.97
N SER A 125 12.87 10.21 9.13
CA SER A 125 12.77 10.97 10.37
C SER A 125 13.18 10.11 11.57
N PRO A 126 14.44 10.18 12.00
CA PRO A 126 14.93 9.45 13.19
C PRO A 126 14.14 9.74 14.47
N ALA A 127 13.56 10.95 14.58
CA ALA A 127 12.71 11.34 15.71
C ALA A 127 11.41 10.51 15.81
N LEU A 128 10.94 9.92 14.71
CA LEU A 128 9.76 9.05 14.71
C LEU A 128 9.99 7.78 15.54
N LYS A 129 11.21 7.22 15.53
CA LYS A 129 11.56 6.03 16.31
C LYS A 129 11.27 6.22 17.80
N ASN A 130 11.66 7.37 18.35
CA ASN A 130 11.43 7.70 19.75
C ASN A 130 9.97 7.92 20.08
N LYS A 131 9.20 8.55 19.16
CA LYS A 131 7.76 8.80 19.34
C LYS A 131 6.94 7.51 19.29
N ILE A 132 7.27 6.59 18.40
CA ILE A 132 6.59 5.30 18.25
C ILE A 132 6.85 4.43 19.48
N ASN A 133 8.11 4.31 19.92
CA ASN A 133 8.48 3.54 21.09
C ASN A 133 7.82 4.08 22.39
N LYS A 134 7.74 5.40 22.56
CA LYS A 134 7.08 6.01 23.72
C LYS A 134 5.57 5.75 23.79
N LYS A 135 4.91 5.53 22.64
CA LYS A 135 3.47 5.17 22.59
C LYS A 135 3.20 3.68 22.83
N ARG A 136 4.20 2.80 22.64
CA ARG A 136 4.10 1.37 22.90
C ARG A 136 4.33 1.02 24.38
N GLY A 137 5.05 1.85 25.12
CA GLY A 137 5.34 1.66 26.54
C GLY A 137 4.24 2.17 27.51
N ARG A 138 3.04 2.45 27.01
CA ARG A 138 1.83 2.79 27.76
C ARG A 138 0.72 1.82 27.43
#